data_92a010ced4bad5b495a0f27f7bc6c102
#
_entry.id   92a010ced4bad5b495a0f27f7bc6c102
#
_cell.length_a   1.000
_cell.length_b   1.000
_cell.length_c   1.000
_cell.angle_alpha   90.00
_cell.angle_beta   90.00
_cell.angle_gamma   90.00
#
_symmetry.space_group_name_H-M   'P 1'
#
loop_
_entity.id
_entity.type
_entity.pdbx_description
1 polymer ?
#
loop_
_entity_poly.entity_id
_entity_poly.type
_entity_poly.pdbx_seq_one_letter_code
_entity_poly.pdbx_strand_id
1 'polypeptide(L)'
;MLNLKLNNRVRNYANRQVSIKNFGVRSAGFNGNRIQQYTGIVGECMLHKALDKDLPNYDNGSLIEDLKINGKKVDVKTMARTVDMRDFYVHNFVGYQKDRDNDVLLFISINKTTGNVQICGWLPKKIFLERASFFDKGSERKRTDGTSFITQAPLYEIENKQLNQINSVDDIKNI
;
A
#
# COMPACT_ATOMS: atom_id res chain seq x y z
N MET A 1 4.85 -7.77 12.81
CA MET A 1 5.04 -6.77 11.71
C MET A 1 6.46 -6.23 11.74
N LEU A 2 7.11 -6.14 10.60
CA LEU A 2 8.45 -5.57 10.47
C LEU A 2 8.39 -4.04 10.58
N ASN A 3 9.06 -3.47 11.57
CA ASN A 3 9.07 -2.04 11.84
C ASN A 3 10.35 -1.39 11.31
N LEU A 4 10.18 -0.31 10.57
CA LEU A 4 11.25 0.50 9.99
C LEU A 4 11.06 1.97 10.35
N LYS A 5 12.12 2.77 10.23
CA LYS A 5 12.05 4.23 10.43
C LYS A 5 12.21 4.94 9.10
N LEU A 6 11.25 5.80 8.79
CA LEU A 6 11.30 6.66 7.62
C LEU A 6 12.44 7.68 7.76
N ASN A 7 13.38 7.67 6.83
CA ASN A 7 14.52 8.58 6.82
C ASN A 7 14.37 9.73 5.80
N ASN A 8 15.23 10.72 5.91
CA ASN A 8 15.19 11.91 5.06
C ASN A 8 15.49 11.59 3.58
N ARG A 9 16.32 10.59 3.28
CA ARG A 9 16.62 10.19 1.88
C ARG A 9 15.34 9.75 1.18
N VAL A 10 14.56 8.88 1.81
CA VAL A 10 13.26 8.40 1.25
C VAL A 10 12.24 9.55 1.17
N ARG A 11 12.15 10.40 2.21
CA ARG A 11 11.25 11.57 2.21
C ARG A 11 11.55 12.51 1.03
N ASN A 12 12.81 12.87 0.86
CA ASN A 12 13.25 13.79 -0.20
C ASN A 12 13.02 13.17 -1.58
N TYR A 13 13.34 11.88 -1.74
CA TYR A 13 13.08 11.16 -2.98
C TYR A 13 11.58 11.16 -3.34
N ALA A 14 10.72 10.74 -2.42
CA ALA A 14 9.27 10.69 -2.66
C ALA A 14 8.70 12.09 -2.99
N ASN A 15 9.11 13.14 -2.25
CA ASN A 15 8.70 14.51 -2.54
C ASN A 15 9.13 14.95 -3.95
N ARG A 16 10.35 14.65 -4.37
CA ARG A 16 10.83 14.94 -5.71
C ARG A 16 9.98 14.23 -6.76
N GLN A 17 9.72 12.94 -6.60
CA GLN A 17 8.93 12.17 -7.57
C GLN A 17 7.53 12.77 -7.77
N VAL A 18 6.78 13.05 -6.70
CA VAL A 18 5.44 13.64 -6.82
C VAL A 18 5.46 15.11 -7.30
N SER A 19 6.61 15.80 -7.28
CA SER A 19 6.72 17.16 -7.83
C SER A 19 6.95 17.18 -9.34
N ILE A 20 7.60 16.16 -9.89
CA ILE A 20 7.95 16.08 -11.32
C ILE A 20 6.99 15.19 -12.12
N LYS A 21 6.25 14.29 -11.46
CA LYS A 21 5.34 13.33 -12.10
C LYS A 21 3.98 13.31 -11.41
N ASN A 22 2.94 13.10 -12.21
CA ASN A 22 1.60 12.85 -11.69
C ASN A 22 1.25 11.36 -11.87
N PHE A 23 1.40 10.58 -10.81
CA PHE A 23 1.03 9.16 -10.77
C PHE A 23 -0.48 8.92 -10.58
N GLY A 24 -1.25 10.00 -10.37
CA GLY A 24 -2.69 9.95 -10.11
C GLY A 24 -3.55 9.82 -11.36
N VAL A 25 -3.02 10.10 -12.56
CA VAL A 25 -3.79 10.01 -13.81
C VAL A 25 -4.10 8.56 -14.13
N ARG A 26 -5.38 8.21 -14.06
CA ARG A 26 -5.87 6.85 -14.32
C ARG A 26 -7.12 6.91 -15.22
N SER A 27 -7.24 5.96 -16.15
CA SER A 27 -8.35 5.86 -17.09
C SER A 27 -9.73 5.68 -16.45
N ALA A 28 -9.80 5.20 -15.21
CA ALA A 28 -11.05 4.93 -14.48
C ALA A 28 -11.58 6.12 -13.66
N GLY A 29 -11.00 7.32 -13.77
CA GLY A 29 -11.53 8.54 -13.13
C GLY A 29 -11.28 8.67 -11.63
N PHE A 30 -10.73 7.67 -10.95
CA PHE A 30 -10.31 7.78 -9.55
C PHE A 30 -8.80 8.02 -9.48
N ASN A 31 -8.43 9.28 -9.33
CA ASN A 31 -7.04 9.71 -9.24
C ASN A 31 -6.64 9.91 -7.79
N GLY A 32 -5.54 9.29 -7.37
CA GLY A 32 -4.93 9.57 -6.07
C GLY A 32 -4.45 11.03 -6.03
N ASN A 33 -4.75 11.76 -4.95
CA ASN A 33 -4.19 13.08 -4.74
C ASN A 33 -2.67 13.00 -4.44
N ARG A 34 -2.00 14.16 -4.42
CA ARG A 34 -0.54 14.24 -4.22
C ARG A 34 -0.06 13.57 -2.93
N ILE A 35 -0.85 13.67 -1.85
CA ILE A 35 -0.53 13.04 -0.56
C ILE A 35 -0.61 11.52 -0.66
N GLN A 36 -1.61 11.00 -1.34
CA GLN A 36 -1.78 9.57 -1.58
C GLN A 36 -0.65 9.01 -2.46
N GLN A 37 -0.27 9.74 -3.52
CA GLN A 37 0.87 9.39 -4.38
C GLN A 37 2.18 9.36 -3.58
N TYR A 38 2.45 10.40 -2.78
CA TYR A 38 3.60 10.44 -1.87
C TYR A 38 3.62 9.24 -0.93
N THR A 39 2.47 8.91 -0.32
CA THR A 39 2.34 7.77 0.60
C THR A 39 2.68 6.45 -0.10
N GLY A 40 2.19 6.23 -1.32
CA GLY A 40 2.51 5.05 -2.13
C GLY A 40 4.01 4.92 -2.38
N ILE A 41 4.63 5.99 -2.91
CA ILE A 41 6.07 6.02 -3.21
C ILE A 41 6.91 5.75 -1.95
N VAL A 42 6.54 6.34 -0.81
CA VAL A 42 7.24 6.06 0.45
C VAL A 42 7.18 4.58 0.81
N GLY A 43 6.01 3.93 0.67
CA GLY A 43 5.87 2.50 0.96
C GLY A 43 6.75 1.64 0.06
N GLU A 44 6.72 1.88 -1.25
CA GLU A 44 7.58 1.18 -2.22
C GLU A 44 9.07 1.38 -1.91
N CYS A 45 9.50 2.62 -1.65
CA CYS A 45 10.88 2.91 -1.26
C CYS A 45 11.31 2.19 0.04
N MET A 46 10.42 2.11 1.01
CA MET A 46 10.72 1.45 2.28
C MET A 46 10.79 -0.07 2.14
N LEU A 47 9.99 -0.67 1.26
CA LEU A 47 10.08 -2.08 0.90
C LEU A 47 11.41 -2.38 0.18
N HIS A 48 11.78 -1.56 -0.81
CA HIS A 48 13.07 -1.68 -1.50
C HIS A 48 14.24 -1.60 -0.51
N LYS A 49 14.19 -0.62 0.40
CA LYS A 49 15.21 -0.48 1.45
C LYS A 49 15.27 -1.69 2.39
N ALA A 50 14.12 -2.28 2.77
CA ALA A 50 14.09 -3.49 3.61
C ALA A 50 14.78 -4.67 2.93
N LEU A 51 14.72 -4.72 1.60
CA LEU A 51 15.33 -5.77 0.77
C LEU A 51 16.76 -5.43 0.30
N ASP A 52 17.34 -4.34 0.82
CA ASP A 52 18.65 -3.83 0.40
C ASP A 52 18.78 -3.61 -1.11
N LYS A 53 17.68 -3.11 -1.71
CA LYS A 53 17.61 -2.75 -3.13
C LYS A 53 17.72 -1.24 -3.32
N ASP A 54 18.10 -0.83 -4.52
CA ASP A 54 18.01 0.56 -4.94
C ASP A 54 16.56 1.07 -4.88
N LEU A 55 16.41 2.40 -4.70
CA LEU A 55 15.09 3.01 -4.73
C LEU A 55 14.40 2.77 -6.09
N PRO A 56 13.07 2.61 -6.11
CA PRO A 56 12.33 2.41 -7.35
C PRO A 56 12.66 3.47 -8.40
N ASN A 57 12.83 3.09 -9.65
CA ASN A 57 13.01 4.04 -10.75
C ASN A 57 11.67 4.24 -11.49
N TYR A 58 11.16 5.46 -11.47
CA TYR A 58 9.91 5.84 -12.12
C TYR A 58 10.10 6.55 -13.47
N ASP A 59 11.30 6.53 -14.08
CA ASP A 59 11.58 7.29 -15.31
C ASP A 59 10.72 6.86 -16.49
N ASN A 60 10.32 5.60 -16.55
CA ASN A 60 9.46 5.04 -17.57
C ASN A 60 7.95 5.10 -17.26
N GLY A 61 7.53 5.94 -16.32
CA GLY A 61 6.13 6.06 -15.88
C GLY A 61 5.81 5.22 -14.64
N SER A 62 4.50 4.95 -14.40
CA SER A 62 4.11 4.05 -13.30
C SER A 62 4.54 2.63 -13.63
N LEU A 63 5.14 1.96 -12.66
CA LEU A 63 5.50 0.56 -12.80
C LEU A 63 4.22 -0.29 -13.01
N ILE A 64 4.31 -1.29 -13.88
CA ILE A 64 3.23 -2.30 -14.05
C ILE A 64 3.12 -3.12 -12.77
N GLU A 65 4.26 -3.38 -12.16
CA GLU A 65 4.44 -4.02 -10.86
C GLU A 65 5.40 -3.20 -10.01
N ASP A 66 5.15 -3.09 -8.72
CA ASP A 66 6.02 -2.32 -7.83
C ASP A 66 7.32 -3.09 -7.53
N LEU A 67 7.26 -4.42 -7.50
CA LEU A 67 8.42 -5.30 -7.26
C LEU A 67 8.17 -6.74 -7.73
N LYS A 68 9.24 -7.46 -8.10
CA LYS A 68 9.23 -8.93 -8.24
C LYS A 68 9.96 -9.60 -7.09
N ILE A 69 9.30 -10.59 -6.48
CA ILE A 69 9.87 -11.44 -5.42
C ILE A 69 9.61 -12.90 -5.81
N ASN A 70 10.65 -13.71 -5.93
CA ASN A 70 10.56 -15.11 -6.36
C ASN A 70 9.72 -15.31 -7.64
N GLY A 71 9.87 -14.41 -8.59
CA GLY A 71 9.13 -14.43 -9.85
C GLY A 71 7.69 -13.89 -9.78
N LYS A 72 7.14 -13.67 -8.59
CA LYS A 72 5.80 -13.13 -8.39
C LYS A 72 5.78 -11.61 -8.51
N LYS A 73 4.78 -11.08 -9.18
CA LYS A 73 4.52 -9.64 -9.30
C LYS A 73 3.82 -9.16 -8.04
N VAL A 74 4.48 -8.30 -7.28
CA VAL A 74 3.99 -7.74 -6.01
C VAL A 74 3.48 -6.31 -6.24
N ASP A 75 2.25 -6.04 -5.81
CA ASP A 75 1.63 -4.71 -5.80
C ASP A 75 1.58 -4.22 -4.34
N VAL A 76 2.24 -3.09 -4.07
CA VAL A 76 2.39 -2.53 -2.73
C VAL A 76 1.25 -1.57 -2.42
N LYS A 77 0.51 -1.83 -1.35
CA LYS A 77 -0.58 -0.98 -0.88
C LYS A 77 -0.21 -0.29 0.43
N THR A 78 -0.05 1.02 0.38
CA THR A 78 0.39 1.80 1.52
C THR A 78 -0.70 2.73 2.03
N MET A 79 -0.92 2.71 3.34
CA MET A 79 -1.84 3.62 4.03
C MET A 79 -1.10 4.47 5.06
N ALA A 80 -1.38 5.80 5.06
CA ALA A 80 -0.92 6.70 6.09
C ALA A 80 -1.94 6.79 7.24
N ARG A 81 -1.45 6.74 8.48
CA ARG A 81 -2.23 6.80 9.73
C ARG A 81 -1.61 7.79 10.69
N THR A 82 -2.32 8.14 11.74
CA THR A 82 -1.80 8.96 12.86
C THR A 82 -1.24 8.12 14.00
N VAL A 83 -1.51 6.82 13.99
CA VAL A 83 -1.10 5.83 14.99
C VAL A 83 -0.49 4.61 14.30
N ASP A 84 0.23 3.79 15.06
CA ASP A 84 0.78 2.53 14.57
C ASP A 84 -0.34 1.52 14.25
N MET A 85 -0.05 0.58 13.35
CA MET A 85 -0.98 -0.46 12.92
C MET A 85 -1.35 -1.38 14.08
N ARG A 86 -2.63 -1.79 14.12
CA ARG A 86 -3.17 -2.79 15.05
C ARG A 86 -3.87 -3.91 14.29
N ASP A 87 -4.07 -5.04 14.94
CA ASP A 87 -4.61 -6.26 14.32
C ASP A 87 -6.01 -6.06 13.70
N PHE A 88 -6.85 -5.25 14.32
CA PHE A 88 -8.21 -4.96 13.87
C PHE A 88 -8.33 -3.76 12.91
N TYR A 89 -7.23 -3.09 12.58
CA TYR A 89 -7.25 -2.06 11.56
C TYR A 89 -7.30 -2.68 10.17
N VAL A 90 -8.00 -2.01 9.26
CA VAL A 90 -8.19 -2.50 7.90
C VAL A 90 -7.17 -1.93 6.93
N HIS A 91 -6.82 -2.73 5.94
CA HIS A 91 -6.11 -2.32 4.73
C HIS A 91 -7.10 -2.21 3.58
N ASN A 92 -6.89 -1.21 2.74
CA ASN A 92 -7.77 -0.87 1.63
C ASN A 92 -7.15 -1.22 0.28
N PHE A 93 -7.98 -1.74 -0.62
CA PHE A 93 -7.65 -1.95 -2.02
C PHE A 93 -8.76 -1.41 -2.91
N VAL A 94 -8.39 -0.50 -3.84
CA VAL A 94 -9.37 0.12 -4.75
C VAL A 94 -9.80 -0.87 -5.83
N GLY A 95 -11.10 -1.12 -5.96
CA GLY A 95 -11.66 -2.15 -6.82
C GLY A 95 -11.33 -1.99 -8.30
N TYR A 96 -11.09 -0.77 -8.80
CA TYR A 96 -10.64 -0.55 -10.19
C TYR A 96 -9.26 -1.16 -10.52
N GLN A 97 -8.53 -1.65 -9.52
CA GLN A 97 -7.23 -2.30 -9.69
C GLN A 97 -7.32 -3.83 -9.66
N LYS A 98 -8.52 -4.40 -9.49
CA LYS A 98 -8.71 -5.85 -9.35
C LYS A 98 -8.19 -6.65 -10.55
N ASP A 99 -8.31 -6.08 -11.75
CA ASP A 99 -7.94 -6.75 -13.01
C ASP A 99 -6.47 -6.50 -13.43
N ARG A 100 -5.67 -5.79 -12.60
CA ARG A 100 -4.24 -5.63 -12.84
C ARG A 100 -3.52 -6.97 -12.75
N ASP A 101 -2.52 -7.15 -13.61
CA ASP A 101 -1.68 -8.34 -13.64
C ASP A 101 -0.63 -8.30 -12.52
N ASN A 102 -1.06 -8.66 -11.31
CA ASN A 102 -0.21 -8.87 -10.14
C ASN A 102 -0.65 -10.14 -9.39
N ASP A 103 0.32 -10.81 -8.77
CA ASP A 103 0.11 -12.09 -8.09
C ASP A 103 -0.18 -11.89 -6.60
N VAL A 104 0.43 -10.85 -6.00
CA VAL A 104 0.48 -10.62 -4.56
C VAL A 104 0.15 -9.17 -4.24
N LEU A 105 -0.64 -8.97 -3.19
CA LEU A 105 -0.82 -7.67 -2.54
C LEU A 105 -0.03 -7.65 -1.23
N LEU A 106 0.86 -6.67 -1.08
CA LEU A 106 1.66 -6.43 0.12
C LEU A 106 1.22 -5.11 0.76
N PHE A 107 0.98 -5.14 2.07
CA PHE A 107 0.39 -4.01 2.79
C PHE A 107 1.39 -3.36 3.74
N ILE A 108 1.46 -2.02 3.65
CA ILE A 108 2.34 -1.17 4.48
C ILE A 108 1.49 -0.09 5.16
N SER A 109 1.78 0.16 6.42
CA SER A 109 1.21 1.26 7.20
C SER A 109 2.30 2.26 7.58
N ILE A 110 2.03 3.56 7.41
CA ILE A 110 2.93 4.64 7.80
C ILE A 110 2.26 5.46 8.90
N ASN A 111 2.88 5.49 10.06
CA ASN A 111 2.52 6.45 11.10
C ASN A 111 3.16 7.81 10.78
N LYS A 112 2.36 8.74 10.25
CA LYS A 112 2.84 10.07 9.84
C LYS A 112 3.26 10.95 11.03
N THR A 113 2.82 10.65 12.25
CA THR A 113 3.20 11.38 13.47
C THR A 113 4.60 11.01 13.91
N THR A 114 4.91 9.72 13.95
CA THR A 114 6.20 9.21 14.44
C THR A 114 7.21 8.93 13.33
N GLY A 115 6.75 8.78 12.08
CA GLY A 115 7.56 8.30 10.96
C GLY A 115 7.87 6.80 11.03
N ASN A 116 7.15 6.02 11.83
CA ASN A 116 7.24 4.56 11.81
C ASN A 116 6.59 4.04 10.53
N VAL A 117 7.25 3.08 9.88
CA VAL A 117 6.74 2.35 8.72
C VAL A 117 6.67 0.89 9.09
N GLN A 118 5.49 0.31 8.98
CA GLN A 118 5.21 -1.08 9.33
C GLN A 118 4.90 -1.86 8.05
N ILE A 119 5.78 -2.78 7.67
CA ILE A 119 5.47 -3.77 6.64
C ILE A 119 4.61 -4.82 7.34
N CYS A 120 3.31 -4.78 7.03
CA CYS A 120 2.29 -5.46 7.84
C CYS A 120 2.15 -6.93 7.47
N GLY A 121 1.96 -7.19 6.19
CA GLY A 121 1.72 -8.55 5.71
C GLY A 121 1.36 -8.56 4.23
N TRP A 122 1.03 -9.76 3.74
CA TRP A 122 0.71 -9.98 2.35
C TRP A 122 -0.35 -11.07 2.17
N LEU A 123 -0.97 -11.09 1.00
CA LEU A 123 -1.81 -12.20 0.54
C LEU A 123 -1.63 -12.41 -0.97
N PRO A 124 -1.76 -13.65 -1.47
CA PRO A 124 -2.07 -13.86 -2.87
C PRO A 124 -3.31 -13.04 -3.24
N LYS A 125 -3.29 -12.32 -4.35
CA LYS A 125 -4.38 -11.43 -4.76
C LYS A 125 -5.73 -12.16 -4.85
N LYS A 126 -5.74 -13.39 -5.37
CA LYS A 126 -6.96 -14.22 -5.41
C LYS A 126 -7.54 -14.43 -4.02
N ILE A 127 -6.71 -14.81 -3.06
CA ILE A 127 -7.15 -15.05 -1.66
C ILE A 127 -7.61 -13.74 -1.00
N PHE A 128 -6.94 -12.62 -1.29
CA PHE A 128 -7.39 -11.32 -0.82
C PHE A 128 -8.80 -10.99 -1.32
N LEU A 129 -9.08 -11.13 -2.62
CA LEU A 129 -10.38 -10.83 -3.20
C LEU A 129 -11.51 -11.75 -2.69
N GLU A 130 -11.17 -12.98 -2.30
CA GLU A 130 -12.12 -13.94 -1.70
C GLU A 130 -12.47 -13.59 -0.24
N ARG A 131 -11.49 -13.05 0.53
CA ARG A 131 -11.65 -12.81 1.98
C ARG A 131 -12.03 -11.39 2.35
N ALA A 132 -11.66 -10.42 1.53
CA ALA A 132 -11.89 -9.01 1.80
C ALA A 132 -13.39 -8.66 1.71
N SER A 133 -13.86 -7.80 2.62
CA SER A 133 -15.18 -7.20 2.51
C SER A 133 -15.20 -6.22 1.34
N PHE A 134 -16.22 -6.33 0.48
CA PHE A 134 -16.40 -5.47 -0.67
C PHE A 134 -17.48 -4.42 -0.41
N PHE A 135 -17.24 -3.21 -0.88
CA PHE A 135 -18.16 -2.07 -0.79
C PHE A 135 -18.21 -1.36 -2.14
N ASP A 136 -19.40 -1.18 -2.66
CA ASP A 136 -19.62 -0.41 -3.89
C ASP A 136 -19.28 1.07 -3.71
N LYS A 137 -18.99 1.76 -4.81
CA LYS A 137 -18.95 3.22 -4.84
C LYS A 137 -20.26 3.79 -4.31
N GLY A 138 -20.18 4.75 -3.40
CA GLY A 138 -21.34 5.37 -2.77
C GLY A 138 -21.81 4.69 -1.47
N SER A 139 -21.19 3.56 -1.07
CA SER A 139 -21.53 2.90 0.20
C SER A 139 -21.04 3.71 1.40
N GLU A 140 -21.86 3.79 2.44
CA GLU A 140 -21.44 4.34 3.73
C GLU A 140 -20.54 3.34 4.49
N ARG A 141 -19.40 3.80 4.96
CA ARG A 141 -18.48 3.03 5.80
C ARG A 141 -18.31 3.68 7.15
N LYS A 142 -18.61 2.95 8.22
CA LYS A 142 -18.39 3.38 9.61
C LYS A 142 -17.00 2.93 10.06
N ARG A 143 -16.24 3.84 10.67
CA ARG A 143 -14.95 3.56 11.29
C ARG A 143 -15.12 3.15 12.74
N THR A 144 -14.10 2.52 13.31
CA THR A 144 -14.07 2.12 14.72
C THR A 144 -14.12 3.31 15.70
N ASP A 145 -13.78 4.51 15.25
CA ASP A 145 -13.86 5.76 16.03
C ASP A 145 -15.26 6.42 15.98
N GLY A 146 -16.24 5.76 15.36
CA GLY A 146 -17.62 6.25 15.21
C GLY A 146 -17.84 7.20 14.03
N THR A 147 -16.79 7.63 13.33
CA THR A 147 -16.93 8.45 12.12
C THR A 147 -17.35 7.59 10.92
N SER A 148 -18.03 8.21 9.96
CA SER A 148 -18.37 7.55 8.69
C SER A 148 -17.83 8.32 7.49
N PHE A 149 -17.75 7.62 6.35
CA PHE A 149 -17.42 8.21 5.07
C PHE A 149 -18.13 7.46 3.94
N ILE A 150 -18.31 8.14 2.81
CA ILE A 150 -18.87 7.54 1.59
C ILE A 150 -17.72 7.10 0.69
N THR A 151 -17.78 5.86 0.21
CA THR A 151 -16.77 5.31 -0.71
C THR A 151 -16.78 6.06 -2.04
N GLN A 152 -15.62 6.59 -2.44
CA GLN A 152 -15.47 7.31 -3.70
C GLN A 152 -15.24 6.39 -4.91
N ALA A 153 -14.93 5.12 -4.65
CA ALA A 153 -14.68 4.06 -5.63
C ALA A 153 -15.10 2.72 -5.01
N PRO A 154 -15.27 1.66 -5.80
CA PRO A 154 -15.38 0.31 -5.25
C PRO A 154 -14.17 0.01 -4.36
N LEU A 155 -14.41 -0.52 -3.17
CA LEU A 155 -13.41 -0.67 -2.12
C LEU A 155 -13.43 -2.09 -1.56
N TYR A 156 -12.27 -2.70 -1.47
CA TYR A 156 -12.04 -3.93 -0.69
C TYR A 156 -11.31 -3.58 0.60
N GLU A 157 -11.74 -4.15 1.71
CA GLU A 157 -11.14 -3.99 3.03
C GLU A 157 -10.83 -5.35 3.67
N ILE A 158 -9.65 -5.48 4.27
CA ILE A 158 -9.26 -6.66 5.04
C ILE A 158 -8.57 -6.24 6.35
N GLU A 159 -8.87 -6.91 7.45
CA GLU A 159 -8.19 -6.64 8.73
C GLU A 159 -6.75 -7.14 8.70
N ASN A 160 -5.87 -6.42 9.38
CA ASN A 160 -4.44 -6.73 9.45
C ASN A 160 -4.16 -8.16 9.95
N LYS A 161 -4.92 -8.65 10.94
CA LYS A 161 -4.77 -10.02 11.47
C LYS A 161 -5.05 -11.14 10.46
N GLN A 162 -5.72 -10.83 9.34
CA GLN A 162 -6.07 -11.80 8.28
C GLN A 162 -4.97 -11.95 7.23
N LEU A 163 -3.92 -11.14 7.30
CA LEU A 163 -2.77 -11.19 6.41
C LEU A 163 -1.77 -12.27 6.86
N ASN A 164 -1.01 -12.81 5.90
CA ASN A 164 0.24 -13.49 6.20
C ASN A 164 1.21 -12.46 6.76
N GLN A 165 1.48 -12.52 8.06
CA GLN A 165 2.27 -11.51 8.78
C GLN A 165 3.73 -11.50 8.33
N ILE A 166 4.32 -10.30 8.24
CA ILE A 166 5.74 -10.08 7.96
C ILE A 166 6.41 -9.58 9.24
N ASN A 167 7.28 -10.38 9.84
CA ASN A 167 8.00 -10.03 11.06
C ASN A 167 9.50 -9.82 10.82
N SER A 168 10.01 -10.31 9.69
CA SER A 168 11.40 -10.23 9.28
C SER A 168 11.55 -9.93 7.80
N VAL A 169 12.76 -9.60 7.37
CA VAL A 169 13.08 -9.45 5.93
C VAL A 169 12.97 -10.78 5.20
N ASP A 170 13.27 -11.89 5.88
CA ASP A 170 13.19 -13.22 5.28
C ASP A 170 11.75 -13.62 4.98
N ASP A 171 10.77 -13.17 5.78
CA ASP A 171 9.35 -13.37 5.46
C ASP A 171 8.96 -12.67 4.14
N ILE A 172 9.58 -11.53 3.83
CA ILE A 172 9.37 -10.84 2.55
C ILE A 172 10.03 -11.65 1.41
N LYS A 173 11.25 -12.12 1.61
CA LYS A 173 11.98 -12.89 0.59
C LYS A 173 11.31 -14.21 0.24
N ASN A 174 10.48 -14.75 1.13
CA ASN A 174 9.77 -16.01 0.97
C ASN A 174 8.33 -15.88 0.42
N ILE A 175 7.96 -14.69 -0.06
CA ILE A 175 6.67 -14.44 -0.72
C ILE A 175 6.47 -15.28 -2.01
#